data_51e76fb122c5db97207d16af411e5dda
#
_entry.id   51e76fb122c5db97207d16af411e5dda
#
_cell.length_a   1.000
_cell.length_b   1.000
_cell.length_c   1.000
_cell.angle_alpha   90.00
_cell.angle_beta   90.00
_cell.angle_gamma   90.00
#
_symmetry.space_group_name_H-M   'P 1'
#
loop_
_entity.id
_entity.type
_entity.pdbx_description
1 polymer ?
#
loop_
_entity_poly.entity_id
_entity_poly.type
_entity_poly.pdbx_seq_one_letter_code
_entity_poly.pdbx_strand_id
1 'polypeptide(L)'
;MLLDGDLWGGIRLPRTEPSRCPRVHDEGVAMRDRENQTDSPVVRRSYSLVGPDTKKAVEAGFDNAEWYRAPIDTDRLKVLMIRRNGRPAVDAVLWLALLGGAGTLAFLTLGTWWTVPAFAVFGALWGGSGDARWHENGHGTAFRSRWANDAMYNIASFMMLREPTLWRWSHIRHHSNTLIVGLDPEIGIQRPPSLLTVALNYLNLINGPKMLGKIVMHAFGHLEDFTRVLVPADKLRRVVWEARVFLLLLVGVLAAAVELGTIVPLLFVGLPSFYGAWLLWFFAITQHAGLREDVLDHRMSTRTVYINPVFRFLYLNMNYHVEHHMFPAVPYYNLPALHEEIKAYLPPPKTSMLDAYLEVFHALVMQHKDVTWEIPKSWVPPVESTKQDSTAREALLVATAPGSGEAELGPSSLLAPGELAPVEVDGLAYVLCRTLDGSYAFTDGVCTHGRARLSDGFLDDCILECPKHNGRFDVRTGEAVRLPAQKPLCTYPVTERDGRLVVRMREIEESAARPEVSAERTG
;
A
#
# COMPACT_ATOMS: atom_id res chain seq x y z
N MET A 1 60.30 -7.71 14.00
CA MET A 1 60.02 -9.14 13.82
C MET A 1 58.57 -9.23 13.41
N LEU A 2 58.28 -8.90 12.18
CA LEU A 2 57.74 -9.68 11.09
C LEU A 2 56.76 -10.80 11.50
N LEU A 3 55.49 -10.65 11.14
CA LEU A 3 54.73 -11.65 10.41
C LEU A 3 53.46 -10.99 9.78
N ASP A 4 53.57 -10.91 8.47
CA ASP A 4 52.45 -10.66 7.52
C ASP A 4 51.43 -11.80 7.55
N GLY A 5 50.18 -11.48 7.17
CA GLY A 5 49.16 -12.47 6.95
C GLY A 5 47.90 -11.89 6.27
N ASP A 6 48.03 -11.55 4.99
CA ASP A 6 46.92 -11.27 4.07
C ASP A 6 45.90 -12.42 4.05
N LEU A 7 44.62 -12.14 4.36
CA LEU A 7 43.48 -13.00 4.02
C LEU A 7 42.22 -12.17 3.78
N TRP A 8 42.17 -11.40 2.71
CA TRP A 8 40.93 -10.95 2.10
C TRP A 8 41.01 -11.14 0.59
N GLY A 9 40.65 -12.34 0.14
CA GLY A 9 40.44 -12.67 -1.27
C GLY A 9 39.33 -11.79 -1.85
N GLY A 10 39.69 -10.88 -2.74
CA GLY A 10 38.78 -10.01 -3.45
C GLY A 10 37.83 -10.80 -4.37
N ILE A 11 36.58 -10.91 -3.99
CA ILE A 11 35.51 -11.30 -4.90
C ILE A 11 35.17 -10.06 -5.72
N ARG A 12 35.65 -10.00 -6.97
CA ARG A 12 35.18 -9.07 -7.99
C ARG A 12 33.76 -9.46 -8.34
N LEU A 13 32.79 -8.64 -7.93
CA LEU A 13 31.44 -8.69 -8.46
C LEU A 13 31.48 -8.34 -9.96
N PRO A 14 30.80 -9.06 -10.84
CA PRO A 14 30.69 -8.70 -12.24
C PRO A 14 29.98 -7.34 -12.35
N ARG A 15 30.53 -6.44 -13.18
CA ARG A 15 29.87 -5.20 -13.59
C ARG A 15 28.56 -5.60 -14.27
N THR A 16 27.43 -5.28 -13.67
CA THR A 16 26.13 -5.40 -14.31
C THR A 16 26.06 -4.36 -15.42
N GLU A 17 25.93 -4.83 -16.66
CA GLU A 17 25.58 -3.96 -17.79
C GLU A 17 24.23 -3.28 -17.50
N PRO A 18 24.02 -2.03 -17.95
CA PRO A 18 22.78 -1.30 -17.72
C PRO A 18 21.62 -2.06 -18.38
N SER A 19 20.63 -2.41 -17.57
CA SER A 19 19.42 -3.13 -17.97
C SER A 19 18.68 -2.40 -19.11
N ARG A 20 18.41 -3.12 -20.19
CA ARG A 20 17.63 -2.63 -21.33
C ARG A 20 16.19 -2.31 -20.91
N CYS A 21 15.68 -1.18 -21.34
CA CYS A 21 14.31 -0.72 -21.09
C CYS A 21 13.30 -1.49 -21.95
N PRO A 22 12.31 -2.21 -21.40
CA PRO A 22 11.23 -2.82 -22.18
C PRO A 22 10.14 -1.79 -22.50
N ARG A 23 9.72 -1.69 -23.76
CA ARG A 23 8.54 -0.91 -24.17
C ARG A 23 7.26 -1.66 -23.85
N VAL A 24 6.27 -0.90 -23.41
CA VAL A 24 4.88 -1.37 -23.28
C VAL A 24 4.08 -0.76 -24.44
N HIS A 25 3.59 -1.60 -25.33
CA HIS A 25 2.66 -1.19 -26.39
C HIS A 25 1.24 -1.11 -25.84
N ASP A 26 0.55 -0.03 -26.19
CA ASP A 26 -0.87 0.19 -25.93
C ASP A 26 -1.71 -0.50 -27.00
N GLU A 27 -2.28 -1.67 -26.70
CA GLU A 27 -3.37 -2.24 -27.48
C GLU A 27 -4.67 -2.02 -26.73
N GLY A 28 -5.51 -1.15 -27.26
CA GLY A 28 -6.83 -0.86 -26.73
C GLY A 28 -7.74 -2.10 -26.79
N VAL A 29 -8.18 -2.55 -25.64
CA VAL A 29 -9.17 -3.63 -25.50
C VAL A 29 -10.56 -3.02 -25.45
N ALA A 30 -11.35 -3.24 -26.49
CA ALA A 30 -12.77 -2.90 -26.54
C ALA A 30 -13.57 -3.71 -25.51
N MET A 31 -14.40 -3.02 -24.74
CA MET A 31 -15.40 -3.67 -23.86
C MET A 31 -16.42 -4.45 -24.71
N ARG A 32 -16.54 -5.73 -24.46
CA ARG A 32 -17.64 -6.56 -24.95
C ARG A 32 -18.73 -6.61 -23.90
N ASP A 33 -19.93 -6.25 -24.33
CA ASP A 33 -21.17 -6.42 -23.57
C ASP A 33 -21.39 -7.87 -23.16
N ARG A 34 -21.66 -8.07 -21.86
CA ARG A 34 -22.06 -9.39 -21.33
C ARG A 34 -23.59 -9.44 -21.26
N GLU A 35 -24.20 -10.02 -22.26
CA GLU A 35 -25.53 -10.60 -22.15
C GLU A 35 -25.42 -12.13 -22.05
N ASN A 36 -26.23 -12.69 -21.13
CA ASN A 36 -26.57 -14.11 -20.94
C ASN A 36 -25.47 -15.07 -20.44
N GLN A 37 -25.49 -15.32 -19.14
CA GLN A 37 -25.10 -16.64 -18.60
C GLN A 37 -26.22 -17.17 -17.71
N THR A 38 -26.92 -18.17 -18.22
CA THR A 38 -27.86 -19.04 -17.53
C THR A 38 -27.11 -20.06 -16.69
N ASP A 39 -27.59 -20.35 -15.48
CA ASP A 39 -27.36 -21.48 -14.57
C ASP A 39 -26.08 -22.33 -14.80
N SER A 40 -24.98 -21.87 -14.22
CA SER A 40 -23.83 -22.72 -13.90
C SER A 40 -23.78 -22.96 -12.38
N PRO A 41 -23.36 -24.15 -11.89
CA PRO A 41 -23.23 -24.40 -10.46
C PRO A 41 -22.35 -23.34 -9.82
N VAL A 42 -22.77 -22.81 -8.66
CA VAL A 42 -22.03 -21.76 -7.93
C VAL A 42 -20.59 -22.22 -7.73
N VAL A 43 -19.70 -21.78 -8.61
CA VAL A 43 -18.26 -22.09 -8.50
C VAL A 43 -17.75 -21.34 -7.27
N ARG A 44 -17.29 -22.11 -6.27
CA ARG A 44 -16.75 -21.56 -5.03
C ARG A 44 -15.53 -20.70 -5.36
N ARG A 45 -15.57 -19.40 -5.03
CA ARG A 45 -14.47 -18.45 -5.26
C ARG A 45 -13.21 -18.88 -4.51
N SER A 46 -12.05 -18.78 -5.15
CA SER A 46 -10.75 -19.03 -4.53
C SER A 46 -10.05 -17.70 -4.22
N TYR A 47 -9.93 -17.37 -2.96
CA TYR A 47 -9.23 -16.17 -2.48
C TYR A 47 -7.70 -16.36 -2.36
N SER A 48 -7.19 -17.51 -2.80
CA SER A 48 -5.76 -17.81 -2.82
C SER A 48 -5.05 -17.00 -3.91
N LEU A 49 -3.89 -16.41 -3.60
CA LEU A 49 -3.06 -15.69 -4.57
C LEU A 49 -2.38 -16.59 -5.61
N VAL A 50 -2.50 -17.91 -5.45
CA VAL A 50 -2.01 -18.96 -6.37
C VAL A 50 -3.15 -19.87 -6.85
N GLY A 51 -4.38 -19.42 -6.68
CA GLY A 51 -5.59 -20.16 -7.01
C GLY A 51 -6.09 -19.94 -8.44
N PRO A 52 -7.16 -20.61 -8.85
CA PRO A 52 -7.72 -20.49 -10.20
C PRO A 52 -8.28 -19.08 -10.48
N ASP A 53 -8.78 -18.37 -9.45
CA ASP A 53 -9.34 -17.03 -9.65
C ASP A 53 -8.25 -15.97 -9.82
N THR A 54 -7.01 -16.21 -9.37
CA THR A 54 -5.85 -15.37 -9.70
C THR A 54 -5.65 -15.28 -11.21
N LYS A 55 -5.67 -16.45 -11.88
CA LYS A 55 -5.50 -16.49 -13.33
C LYS A 55 -6.64 -15.77 -14.05
N LYS A 56 -7.88 -15.97 -13.63
CA LYS A 56 -9.05 -15.27 -14.18
C LYS A 56 -8.95 -13.76 -14.01
N ALA A 57 -8.52 -13.29 -12.83
CA ALA A 57 -8.36 -11.86 -12.56
C ALA A 57 -7.28 -11.22 -13.45
N VAL A 58 -6.16 -11.91 -13.67
CA VAL A 58 -5.10 -11.46 -14.59
C VAL A 58 -5.59 -11.48 -16.04
N GLU A 59 -6.26 -12.53 -16.48
CA GLU A 59 -6.85 -12.62 -17.83
C GLU A 59 -7.92 -11.55 -18.07
N ALA A 60 -8.62 -11.12 -17.02
CA ALA A 60 -9.58 -10.00 -17.08
C ALA A 60 -8.89 -8.62 -17.02
N GLY A 61 -7.56 -8.56 -16.88
CA GLY A 61 -6.77 -7.34 -16.87
C GLY A 61 -6.79 -6.57 -15.54
N PHE A 62 -7.27 -7.17 -14.44
CA PHE A 62 -7.36 -6.48 -13.14
C PHE A 62 -6.00 -6.13 -12.54
N ASP A 63 -4.94 -6.87 -12.87
CA ASP A 63 -3.58 -6.66 -12.37
C ASP A 63 -2.92 -5.36 -12.86
N ASN A 64 -3.40 -4.82 -14.00
CA ASN A 64 -2.88 -3.62 -14.65
C ASN A 64 -3.92 -2.52 -14.89
N ALA A 65 -5.13 -2.67 -14.36
CA ALA A 65 -6.23 -1.78 -14.63
C ALA A 65 -6.10 -0.42 -13.92
N GLU A 66 -6.66 0.61 -14.54
CA GLU A 66 -6.79 1.91 -13.91
C GLU A 66 -7.98 1.95 -12.94
N TRP A 67 -7.71 2.46 -11.73
CA TRP A 67 -8.73 2.69 -10.72
C TRP A 67 -9.34 4.08 -10.88
N TYR A 68 -10.63 4.19 -10.63
CA TYR A 68 -11.27 5.49 -10.57
C TYR A 68 -10.60 6.39 -9.53
N ARG A 69 -10.38 7.66 -9.89
CA ARG A 69 -9.92 8.73 -8.98
C ARG A 69 -10.87 9.91 -9.08
N ALA A 70 -11.28 10.45 -7.92
CA ALA A 70 -12.05 11.67 -7.87
C ALA A 70 -11.22 12.84 -8.39
N PRO A 71 -11.81 13.76 -9.18
CA PRO A 71 -11.14 14.98 -9.60
C PRO A 71 -10.72 15.81 -8.39
N ILE A 72 -9.48 16.26 -8.38
CA ILE A 72 -8.94 17.18 -7.39
C ILE A 72 -7.87 18.03 -8.06
N ASP A 73 -7.81 19.29 -7.71
CA ASP A 73 -6.74 20.18 -8.16
C ASP A 73 -5.37 19.62 -7.75
N THR A 74 -4.45 19.55 -8.71
CA THR A 74 -3.13 18.91 -8.53
C THR A 74 -2.29 19.64 -7.48
N ASP A 75 -2.30 20.96 -7.47
CA ASP A 75 -1.50 21.74 -6.50
C ASP A 75 -2.11 21.62 -5.10
N ARG A 76 -3.44 21.56 -5.02
CA ARG A 76 -4.13 21.29 -3.76
C ARG A 76 -3.81 19.89 -3.23
N LEU A 77 -3.79 18.88 -4.08
CA LEU A 77 -3.40 17.52 -3.70
C LEU A 77 -1.95 17.49 -3.17
N LYS A 78 -1.00 18.15 -3.85
CA LYS A 78 0.39 18.26 -3.39
C LYS A 78 0.48 18.86 -1.99
N VAL A 79 -0.30 19.92 -1.70
CA VAL A 79 -0.37 20.51 -0.36
C VAL A 79 -0.88 19.50 0.68
N LEU A 80 -1.90 18.70 0.34
CA LEU A 80 -2.44 17.67 1.22
C LEU A 80 -1.46 16.51 1.46
N MET A 81 -0.57 16.23 0.51
CA MET A 81 0.47 15.20 0.61
C MET A 81 1.69 15.63 1.46
N ILE A 82 1.81 16.92 1.83
CA ILE A 82 2.93 17.40 2.64
C ILE A 82 2.96 16.71 3.99
N ARG A 83 4.06 16.00 4.26
CA ARG A 83 4.32 15.30 5.52
C ARG A 83 4.97 16.22 6.55
N ARG A 84 4.61 16.01 7.81
CA ARG A 84 5.13 16.78 8.95
C ARG A 84 5.65 15.82 10.01
N ASN A 85 6.56 16.28 10.90
CA ASN A 85 6.98 15.50 12.05
C ASN A 85 6.22 15.89 13.34
N GLY A 86 5.83 17.16 13.49
CA GLY A 86 5.25 17.68 14.72
C GLY A 86 3.93 17.02 15.11
N ARG A 87 2.94 17.04 14.23
CA ARG A 87 1.61 16.48 14.51
C ARG A 87 1.67 14.99 14.83
N PRO A 88 2.28 14.12 14.00
CA PRO A 88 2.32 12.70 14.30
C PRO A 88 3.19 12.36 15.52
N ALA A 89 4.20 13.19 15.86
CA ALA A 89 4.97 13.01 17.09
C ALA A 89 4.10 13.25 18.34
N VAL A 90 3.27 14.31 18.32
CA VAL A 90 2.31 14.57 19.41
C VAL A 90 1.33 13.42 19.56
N ASP A 91 0.73 12.97 18.44
CA ASP A 91 -0.24 11.87 18.44
C ASP A 91 0.39 10.54 18.91
N ALA A 92 1.66 10.27 18.55
CA ALA A 92 2.41 9.10 18.99
C ALA A 92 2.75 9.16 20.49
N VAL A 93 3.26 10.30 20.98
CA VAL A 93 3.58 10.50 22.40
C VAL A 93 2.32 10.37 23.25
N LEU A 94 1.22 11.00 22.84
CA LEU A 94 -0.06 10.90 23.55
C LEU A 94 -0.56 9.45 23.58
N TRP A 95 -0.50 8.73 22.48
CA TRP A 95 -0.89 7.32 22.44
C TRP A 95 -0.01 6.44 23.33
N LEU A 96 1.32 6.64 23.33
CA LEU A 96 2.24 5.90 24.21
C LEU A 96 2.01 6.24 25.68
N ALA A 97 1.71 7.50 26.01
CA ALA A 97 1.36 7.92 27.36
C ALA A 97 0.04 7.27 27.83
N LEU A 98 -0.98 7.22 26.97
CA LEU A 98 -2.23 6.54 27.25
C LEU A 98 -2.02 5.04 27.43
N LEU A 99 -1.23 4.40 26.58
CA LEU A 99 -0.88 2.98 26.68
C LEU A 99 -0.13 2.69 27.98
N GLY A 100 0.88 3.50 28.33
CA GLY A 100 1.63 3.37 29.56
C GLY A 100 0.76 3.61 30.79
N GLY A 101 -0.08 4.64 30.77
CA GLY A 101 -1.04 4.95 31.85
C GLY A 101 -2.07 3.82 32.06
N ALA A 102 -2.64 3.31 30.95
CA ALA A 102 -3.55 2.17 31.01
C ALA A 102 -2.86 0.90 31.52
N GLY A 103 -1.62 0.65 31.09
CA GLY A 103 -0.81 -0.45 31.59
C GLY A 103 -0.51 -0.33 33.10
N THR A 104 -0.14 0.86 33.56
CA THR A 104 0.07 1.14 34.99
C THR A 104 -1.23 0.90 35.77
N LEU A 105 -2.37 1.40 35.29
CA LEU A 105 -3.66 1.16 35.92
C LEU A 105 -3.99 -0.33 35.98
N ALA A 106 -3.77 -1.05 34.87
CA ALA A 106 -3.99 -2.49 34.82
C ALA A 106 -3.14 -3.25 35.83
N PHE A 107 -1.87 -2.84 36.00
CA PHE A 107 -0.98 -3.42 37.01
C PHE A 107 -1.44 -3.12 38.44
N LEU A 108 -1.79 -1.88 38.75
CA LEU A 108 -2.22 -1.46 40.10
C LEU A 108 -3.56 -2.06 40.54
N THR A 109 -4.38 -2.49 39.58
CA THR A 109 -5.70 -3.10 39.84
C THR A 109 -5.67 -4.62 39.94
N LEU A 110 -4.49 -5.25 39.77
CA LEU A 110 -4.35 -6.71 39.85
C LEU A 110 -4.95 -7.26 41.15
N GLY A 111 -5.67 -8.37 41.04
CA GLY A 111 -6.35 -9.00 42.18
C GLY A 111 -7.67 -8.35 42.60
N THR A 112 -8.09 -7.28 41.91
CA THR A 112 -9.40 -6.66 42.09
C THR A 112 -10.31 -6.89 40.87
N TRP A 113 -11.60 -6.63 40.98
CA TRP A 113 -12.50 -6.70 39.82
C TRP A 113 -12.20 -5.62 38.76
N TRP A 114 -11.52 -4.52 39.12
CA TRP A 114 -11.09 -3.47 38.22
C TRP A 114 -9.98 -3.94 37.24
N THR A 115 -9.34 -5.08 37.51
CA THR A 115 -8.35 -5.70 36.61
C THR A 115 -8.95 -5.89 35.21
N VAL A 116 -10.19 -6.38 35.12
CA VAL A 116 -10.82 -6.69 33.82
C VAL A 116 -11.03 -5.45 32.95
N PRO A 117 -11.71 -4.38 33.39
CA PRO A 117 -11.87 -3.18 32.57
C PRO A 117 -10.54 -2.46 32.30
N ALA A 118 -9.57 -2.48 33.22
CA ALA A 118 -8.27 -1.88 33.01
C ALA A 118 -7.48 -2.58 31.89
N PHE A 119 -7.44 -3.91 31.88
CA PHE A 119 -6.85 -4.66 30.77
C PHE A 119 -7.66 -4.53 29.47
N ALA A 120 -8.98 -4.39 29.50
CA ALA A 120 -9.77 -4.13 28.31
C ALA A 120 -9.37 -2.79 27.63
N VAL A 121 -9.13 -1.73 28.42
CA VAL A 121 -8.63 -0.44 27.91
C VAL A 121 -7.20 -0.57 27.39
N PHE A 122 -6.31 -1.21 28.15
CA PHE A 122 -4.93 -1.46 27.72
C PHE A 122 -4.89 -2.23 26.41
N GLY A 123 -5.66 -3.31 26.30
CA GLY A 123 -5.75 -4.12 25.10
C GLY A 123 -6.32 -3.36 23.89
N ALA A 124 -7.33 -2.50 24.10
CA ALA A 124 -7.86 -1.64 23.04
C ALA A 124 -6.80 -0.68 22.47
N LEU A 125 -5.99 -0.09 23.36
CA LEU A 125 -4.87 0.78 22.94
C LEU A 125 -3.76 -0.01 22.26
N TRP A 126 -3.48 -1.23 22.72
CA TRP A 126 -2.48 -2.12 22.12
C TRP A 126 -2.95 -2.67 20.76
N GLY A 127 -4.04 -3.41 20.72
CA GLY A 127 -4.55 -4.10 19.55
C GLY A 127 -5.23 -3.16 18.55
N GLY A 128 -6.31 -2.50 18.96
CA GLY A 128 -7.10 -1.70 18.01
C GLY A 128 -6.42 -0.42 17.55
N SER A 129 -5.84 0.34 18.50
CA SER A 129 -5.15 1.59 18.14
C SER A 129 -3.75 1.34 17.57
N GLY A 130 -3.10 0.23 17.95
CA GLY A 130 -1.84 -0.24 17.38
C GLY A 130 -1.97 -0.56 15.89
N ASP A 131 -3.08 -1.15 15.46
CA ASP A 131 -3.36 -1.45 14.04
C ASP A 131 -3.38 -0.19 13.17
N ALA A 132 -4.04 0.87 13.61
CA ALA A 132 -4.04 2.13 12.86
C ALA A 132 -2.62 2.73 12.70
N ARG A 133 -1.75 2.56 13.71
CA ARG A 133 -0.34 2.99 13.63
C ARG A 133 0.46 2.09 12.70
N TRP A 134 0.22 0.77 12.77
CA TRP A 134 0.79 -0.18 11.81
C TRP A 134 0.43 0.21 10.38
N HIS A 135 -0.86 0.42 10.11
CA HIS A 135 -1.41 0.75 8.80
C HIS A 135 -0.74 2.01 8.21
N GLU A 136 -0.88 3.16 8.89
CA GLU A 136 -0.42 4.45 8.41
C GLU A 136 1.13 4.52 8.27
N ASN A 137 1.86 3.98 9.26
CA ASN A 137 3.32 3.97 9.19
C ASN A 137 3.85 2.93 8.18
N GLY A 138 3.06 1.92 7.84
CA GLY A 138 3.33 1.00 6.73
C GLY A 138 3.43 1.72 5.39
N HIS A 139 2.53 2.69 5.15
CA HIS A 139 2.61 3.60 4.01
C HIS A 139 3.78 4.59 4.11
N GLY A 140 4.31 4.82 5.34
CA GLY A 140 5.37 5.79 5.61
C GLY A 140 4.95 7.22 5.30
N THR A 141 3.69 7.53 5.54
CA THR A 141 3.04 8.82 5.30
C THR A 141 2.85 9.62 6.58
N ALA A 142 2.80 8.97 7.76
CA ALA A 142 2.61 9.63 9.03
C ALA A 142 3.65 10.72 9.29
N PHE A 143 4.93 10.38 9.20
CA PHE A 143 6.04 11.29 9.47
C PHE A 143 6.78 11.66 8.18
N ARG A 144 7.35 12.88 8.17
CA ARG A 144 8.36 13.24 7.17
C ARG A 144 9.62 12.38 7.32
N SER A 145 10.03 12.11 8.55
CA SER A 145 11.20 11.28 8.88
C SER A 145 10.95 9.80 8.61
N ARG A 146 11.76 9.19 7.75
CA ARG A 146 11.68 7.75 7.42
C ARG A 146 11.85 6.87 8.65
N TRP A 147 12.89 7.13 9.47
CA TRP A 147 13.19 6.34 10.66
C TRP A 147 12.02 6.32 11.66
N ALA A 148 11.29 7.45 11.79
CA ALA A 148 10.14 7.53 12.71
C ALA A 148 8.97 6.66 12.22
N ASN A 149 8.68 6.67 10.91
CA ASN A 149 7.71 5.74 10.31
C ASN A 149 8.14 4.29 10.55
N ASP A 150 9.41 3.94 10.24
CA ASP A 150 9.89 2.57 10.35
C ASP A 150 9.92 2.09 11.82
N ALA A 151 10.33 2.93 12.77
CA ALA A 151 10.32 2.60 14.19
C ALA A 151 8.89 2.32 14.68
N MET A 152 7.95 3.23 14.41
CA MET A 152 6.53 3.06 14.78
C MET A 152 5.91 1.85 14.09
N TYR A 153 6.21 1.64 12.81
CA TYR A 153 5.74 0.48 12.06
C TYR A 153 6.22 -0.84 12.66
N ASN A 154 7.51 -0.95 13.02
CA ASN A 154 8.06 -2.18 13.61
C ASN A 154 7.47 -2.47 15.00
N ILE A 155 7.30 -1.44 15.85
CA ILE A 155 6.65 -1.57 17.16
C ILE A 155 5.21 -2.08 16.97
N ALA A 156 4.42 -1.40 16.14
CA ALA A 156 3.04 -1.77 15.88
C ALA A 156 2.93 -3.15 15.19
N SER A 157 3.87 -3.52 14.33
CA SER A 157 3.93 -4.85 13.71
C SER A 157 4.08 -5.96 14.75
N PHE A 158 4.95 -5.79 15.76
CA PHE A 158 5.06 -6.74 16.86
C PHE A 158 3.76 -6.81 17.67
N MET A 159 3.15 -5.66 17.97
CA MET A 159 1.87 -5.60 18.69
C MET A 159 0.75 -6.33 17.93
N MET A 160 0.79 -6.33 16.59
CA MET A 160 -0.20 -7.00 15.75
C MET A 160 0.19 -8.43 15.37
N LEU A 161 1.37 -8.92 15.78
CA LEU A 161 1.93 -10.23 15.40
C LEU A 161 2.07 -10.36 13.86
N ARG A 162 2.49 -9.28 13.19
CA ARG A 162 2.63 -9.17 11.74
C ARG A 162 4.10 -8.91 11.38
N GLU A 163 4.79 -9.82 10.72
CA GLU A 163 6.18 -9.60 10.28
C GLU A 163 6.25 -8.38 9.36
N PRO A 164 7.06 -7.35 9.70
CA PRO A 164 7.02 -6.05 9.02
C PRO A 164 7.20 -6.13 7.49
N THR A 165 8.14 -6.97 7.03
CA THR A 165 8.40 -7.10 5.59
C THR A 165 7.23 -7.75 4.87
N LEU A 166 6.75 -8.91 5.31
CA LEU A 166 5.64 -9.63 4.69
C LEU A 166 4.38 -8.74 4.61
N TRP A 167 4.01 -8.15 5.74
CA TRP A 167 2.75 -7.42 5.83
C TRP A 167 2.79 -6.04 5.15
N ARG A 168 3.99 -5.44 4.98
CA ARG A 168 4.12 -4.23 4.15
C ARG A 168 3.84 -4.56 2.67
N TRP A 169 4.35 -5.69 2.17
CA TRP A 169 4.05 -6.15 0.81
C TRP A 169 2.59 -6.54 0.63
N SER A 170 2.02 -7.24 1.61
CA SER A 170 0.60 -7.58 1.63
C SER A 170 -0.27 -6.32 1.50
N HIS A 171 -0.03 -5.34 2.35
CA HIS A 171 -0.83 -4.12 2.42
C HIS A 171 -0.71 -3.23 1.18
N ILE A 172 0.50 -3.12 0.61
CA ILE A 172 0.70 -2.43 -0.67
C ILE A 172 -0.10 -3.13 -1.78
N ARG A 173 -0.07 -4.46 -1.81
CA ARG A 173 -0.82 -5.23 -2.81
C ARG A 173 -2.32 -5.12 -2.61
N HIS A 174 -2.80 -5.05 -1.37
CA HIS A 174 -4.19 -4.77 -1.04
C HIS A 174 -4.66 -3.43 -1.62
N HIS A 175 -3.91 -2.35 -1.45
CA HIS A 175 -4.21 -1.05 -2.05
C HIS A 175 -4.24 -1.06 -3.57
N SER A 176 -3.40 -1.88 -4.19
CA SER A 176 -3.34 -2.02 -5.66
C SER A 176 -4.48 -2.86 -6.22
N ASN A 177 -5.07 -3.75 -5.41
CA ASN A 177 -6.04 -4.76 -5.85
C ASN A 177 -7.21 -4.93 -4.87
N THR A 178 -7.64 -3.86 -4.22
CA THR A 178 -8.66 -3.89 -3.16
C THR A 178 -9.91 -4.67 -3.56
N LEU A 179 -10.21 -5.75 -2.83
CA LEU A 179 -11.32 -6.68 -3.08
C LEU A 179 -11.32 -7.35 -4.47
N ILE A 180 -10.19 -7.40 -5.18
CA ILE A 180 -10.06 -8.23 -6.38
C ILE A 180 -9.74 -9.66 -5.96
N VAL A 181 -10.68 -10.57 -6.21
CA VAL A 181 -10.56 -11.98 -5.78
C VAL A 181 -9.37 -12.66 -6.47
N GLY A 182 -8.51 -13.29 -5.67
CA GLY A 182 -7.27 -13.92 -6.13
C GLY A 182 -6.09 -12.97 -6.30
N LEU A 183 -6.25 -11.64 -6.19
CA LEU A 183 -5.16 -10.67 -6.23
C LEU A 183 -4.96 -9.93 -4.91
N ASP A 184 -6.03 -9.67 -4.15
CA ASP A 184 -5.98 -9.01 -2.86
C ASP A 184 -5.65 -10.00 -1.73
N PRO A 185 -4.50 -9.84 -1.03
CA PRO A 185 -4.10 -10.72 0.08
C PRO A 185 -4.87 -10.47 1.39
N GLU A 186 -5.61 -9.35 1.51
CA GLU A 186 -6.19 -8.88 2.77
C GLU A 186 -7.74 -8.94 2.80
N ILE A 187 -8.38 -9.73 1.93
CA ILE A 187 -9.82 -9.98 2.01
C ILE A 187 -10.13 -10.77 3.28
N GLY A 188 -10.43 -10.04 4.35
CA GLY A 188 -10.63 -10.62 5.69
C GLY A 188 -11.93 -11.40 5.85
N ILE A 189 -12.96 -11.07 5.07
CA ILE A 189 -14.27 -11.75 5.09
C ILE A 189 -14.58 -12.22 3.67
N GLN A 190 -14.39 -13.51 3.45
CA GLN A 190 -14.61 -14.19 2.17
C GLN A 190 -16.08 -14.61 2.03
N ARG A 191 -16.58 -14.74 0.80
CA ARG A 191 -17.94 -15.21 0.52
C ARG A 191 -17.99 -16.73 0.30
N PRO A 192 -18.93 -17.47 0.91
CA PRO A 192 -19.92 -17.00 1.89
C PRO A 192 -19.27 -16.68 3.24
N PRO A 193 -19.65 -15.58 3.92
CA PRO A 193 -19.06 -15.21 5.20
C PRO A 193 -19.46 -16.21 6.32
N SER A 194 -18.47 -16.55 7.15
CA SER A 194 -18.72 -17.32 8.39
C SER A 194 -18.94 -16.35 9.55
N LEU A 195 -20.20 -16.15 9.96
CA LEU A 195 -20.55 -15.26 11.07
C LEU A 195 -19.87 -15.68 12.38
N LEU A 196 -19.74 -16.99 12.62
CA LEU A 196 -19.02 -17.52 13.79
C LEU A 196 -17.52 -17.12 13.75
N THR A 197 -16.87 -17.25 12.59
CA THR A 197 -15.46 -16.84 12.43
C THR A 197 -15.31 -15.35 12.67
N VAL A 198 -16.22 -14.52 12.16
CA VAL A 198 -16.24 -13.07 12.42
C VAL A 198 -16.36 -12.80 13.92
N ALA A 199 -17.33 -13.41 14.61
CA ALA A 199 -17.53 -13.23 16.05
C ALA A 199 -16.31 -13.65 16.88
N LEU A 200 -15.70 -14.81 16.59
CA LEU A 200 -14.52 -15.30 17.30
C LEU A 200 -13.28 -14.43 17.06
N ASN A 201 -13.18 -13.76 15.91
CA ASN A 201 -12.08 -12.87 15.62
C ASN A 201 -12.12 -11.53 16.34
N TYR A 202 -13.25 -11.15 16.97
CA TYR A 202 -13.24 -10.02 17.93
C TYR A 202 -12.28 -10.25 19.11
N LEU A 203 -12.00 -11.50 19.44
CA LEU A 203 -10.96 -11.89 20.38
C LEU A 203 -9.76 -12.56 19.69
N ASN A 204 -9.65 -12.40 18.38
CA ASN A 204 -8.57 -12.94 17.54
C ASN A 204 -8.34 -14.46 17.69
N LEU A 205 -9.40 -15.20 18.06
CA LEU A 205 -9.32 -16.63 18.39
C LEU A 205 -9.08 -17.53 17.17
N ILE A 206 -9.35 -17.04 15.96
CA ILE A 206 -9.10 -17.77 14.72
C ILE A 206 -7.81 -17.27 14.04
N ASN A 207 -7.68 -15.95 13.85
CA ASN A 207 -6.54 -15.39 13.12
C ASN A 207 -5.27 -15.34 14.00
N GLY A 208 -5.38 -15.05 15.29
CA GLY A 208 -4.24 -14.97 16.19
C GLY A 208 -3.40 -16.25 16.25
N PRO A 209 -4.00 -17.44 16.50
CA PRO A 209 -3.26 -18.69 16.45
C PRO A 209 -2.63 -18.99 15.09
N LYS A 210 -3.30 -18.64 13.97
CA LYS A 210 -2.74 -18.78 12.62
C LYS A 210 -1.51 -17.88 12.43
N MET A 211 -1.57 -16.62 12.91
CA MET A 211 -0.44 -15.69 12.83
C MET A 211 0.74 -16.16 13.68
N LEU A 212 0.49 -16.62 14.91
CA LEU A 212 1.54 -17.23 15.76
C LEU A 212 2.15 -18.46 15.10
N GLY A 213 1.34 -19.35 14.54
CA GLY A 213 1.81 -20.52 13.79
C GLY A 213 2.70 -20.12 12.60
N LYS A 214 2.33 -19.09 11.84
CA LYS A 214 3.15 -18.55 10.76
C LYS A 214 4.48 -18.00 11.27
N ILE A 215 4.49 -17.20 12.34
CA ILE A 215 5.72 -16.68 12.95
C ILE A 215 6.65 -17.84 13.33
N VAL A 216 6.12 -18.90 13.95
CA VAL A 216 6.93 -20.09 14.29
C VAL A 216 7.48 -20.75 13.03
N MET A 217 6.65 -21.04 12.02
CA MET A 217 7.09 -21.65 10.76
C MET A 217 8.16 -20.80 10.06
N HIS A 218 7.94 -19.49 9.95
CA HIS A 218 8.88 -18.57 9.31
C HIS A 218 10.20 -18.48 10.08
N ALA A 219 10.18 -18.48 11.42
CA ALA A 219 11.40 -18.47 12.24
C ALA A 219 12.30 -19.67 11.95
N PHE A 220 11.72 -20.84 11.62
CA PHE A 220 12.45 -22.03 11.20
C PHE A 220 12.73 -22.08 9.67
N GLY A 221 12.37 -21.02 8.93
CA GLY A 221 12.65 -20.91 7.48
C GLY A 221 11.60 -21.58 6.58
N HIS A 222 10.48 -22.04 7.13
CA HIS A 222 9.37 -22.60 6.36
C HIS A 222 8.42 -21.50 5.91
N LEU A 223 8.62 -21.01 4.68
CA LEU A 223 7.80 -19.97 4.07
C LEU A 223 6.77 -20.61 3.13
N GLU A 224 5.50 -20.31 3.35
CA GLU A 224 4.41 -20.76 2.49
C GLU A 224 4.36 -20.00 1.15
N ASP A 225 3.60 -20.50 0.17
CA ASP A 225 3.47 -19.91 -1.17
C ASP A 225 2.93 -18.49 -1.13
N PHE A 226 2.01 -18.21 -0.21
CA PHE A 226 1.50 -16.85 0.04
C PHE A 226 2.65 -15.85 0.28
N THR A 227 3.57 -16.18 1.18
CA THR A 227 4.74 -15.35 1.49
C THR A 227 5.69 -15.22 0.31
N ARG A 228 5.93 -16.33 -0.41
CA ARG A 228 6.84 -16.35 -1.59
C ARG A 228 6.30 -15.56 -2.77
N VAL A 229 4.99 -15.50 -2.94
CA VAL A 229 4.33 -14.73 -4.02
C VAL A 229 4.30 -13.24 -3.71
N LEU A 230 4.16 -12.88 -2.42
CA LEU A 230 4.08 -11.47 -2.00
C LEU A 230 5.44 -10.80 -1.89
N VAL A 231 6.41 -11.50 -1.33
CA VAL A 231 7.71 -10.91 -0.96
C VAL A 231 8.77 -11.26 -2.01
N PRO A 232 9.52 -10.26 -2.53
CA PRO A 232 10.64 -10.53 -3.43
C PRO A 232 11.66 -11.49 -2.83
N ALA A 233 12.26 -12.33 -3.67
CA ALA A 233 13.15 -13.41 -3.25
C ALA A 233 14.34 -12.92 -2.40
N ASP A 234 14.90 -11.74 -2.72
CA ASP A 234 16.01 -11.10 -1.99
C ASP A 234 15.61 -10.63 -0.57
N LYS A 235 14.31 -10.46 -0.30
CA LYS A 235 13.76 -10.02 0.98
C LYS A 235 13.25 -11.16 1.87
N LEU A 236 13.10 -12.39 1.35
CA LEU A 236 12.56 -13.53 2.11
C LEU A 236 13.38 -13.83 3.37
N ARG A 237 14.72 -13.69 3.32
CA ARG A 237 15.58 -13.86 4.50
C ARG A 237 15.23 -12.87 5.62
N ARG A 238 14.78 -11.67 5.28
CA ARG A 238 14.38 -10.66 6.25
C ARG A 238 13.10 -11.07 6.99
N VAL A 239 12.13 -11.64 6.30
CA VAL A 239 10.92 -12.22 6.93
C VAL A 239 11.30 -13.26 7.99
N VAL A 240 12.23 -14.18 7.65
CA VAL A 240 12.72 -15.20 8.59
C VAL A 240 13.36 -14.55 9.83
N TRP A 241 14.19 -13.52 9.65
CA TRP A 241 14.81 -12.84 10.77
C TRP A 241 13.81 -12.07 11.65
N GLU A 242 12.85 -11.39 11.04
CA GLU A 242 11.77 -10.70 11.74
C GLU A 242 10.94 -11.68 12.58
N ALA A 243 10.59 -12.84 12.01
CA ALA A 243 9.90 -13.91 12.71
C ALA A 243 10.72 -14.47 13.90
N ARG A 244 12.04 -14.65 13.74
CA ARG A 244 12.93 -15.08 14.82
C ARG A 244 12.97 -14.09 15.97
N VAL A 245 13.06 -12.79 15.67
CA VAL A 245 13.01 -11.72 16.68
C VAL A 245 11.69 -11.76 17.43
N PHE A 246 10.56 -11.88 16.73
CA PHE A 246 9.25 -11.96 17.36
C PHE A 246 9.11 -13.21 18.24
N LEU A 247 9.52 -14.36 17.73
CA LEU A 247 9.51 -15.61 18.49
C LEU A 247 10.38 -15.52 19.75
N LEU A 248 11.58 -14.96 19.63
CA LEU A 248 12.49 -14.77 20.77
C LEU A 248 11.86 -13.87 21.86
N LEU A 249 11.25 -12.76 21.47
CA LEU A 249 10.54 -11.85 22.39
C LEU A 249 9.38 -12.58 23.08
N LEU A 250 8.55 -13.31 22.35
CA LEU A 250 7.41 -14.05 22.90
C LEU A 250 7.86 -15.18 23.84
N VAL A 251 8.90 -15.93 23.47
CA VAL A 251 9.49 -16.96 24.32
C VAL A 251 10.11 -16.34 25.57
N GLY A 252 10.77 -15.18 25.47
CA GLY A 252 11.28 -14.45 26.63
C GLY A 252 10.19 -14.02 27.60
N VAL A 253 9.05 -13.54 27.10
CA VAL A 253 7.88 -13.19 27.93
C VAL A 253 7.28 -14.44 28.59
N LEU A 254 7.19 -15.55 27.86
CA LEU A 254 6.72 -16.83 28.41
C LEU A 254 7.68 -17.33 29.51
N ALA A 255 8.98 -17.27 29.29
CA ALA A 255 10.00 -17.66 30.28
C ALA A 255 9.88 -16.79 31.54
N ALA A 256 9.70 -15.47 31.39
CA ALA A 256 9.46 -14.56 32.52
C ALA A 256 8.17 -14.91 33.28
N ALA A 257 7.11 -15.30 32.61
CA ALA A 257 5.87 -15.73 33.25
C ALA A 257 6.06 -17.02 34.06
N VAL A 258 6.83 -17.98 33.53
CA VAL A 258 7.16 -19.22 34.25
C VAL A 258 8.06 -18.95 35.45
N GLU A 259 9.12 -18.18 35.29
CA GLU A 259 10.07 -17.84 36.37
C GLU A 259 9.39 -17.09 37.53
N LEU A 260 8.49 -16.14 37.18
CA LEU A 260 7.74 -15.38 38.18
C LEU A 260 6.49 -16.14 38.73
N GLY A 261 6.17 -17.30 38.20
CA GLY A 261 4.98 -18.08 38.61
C GLY A 261 3.66 -17.35 38.38
N THR A 262 3.61 -16.47 37.38
CA THR A 262 2.40 -15.64 37.11
C THR A 262 2.18 -15.37 35.63
N ILE A 263 0.91 -15.27 35.22
CA ILE A 263 0.51 -14.93 33.85
C ILE A 263 0.70 -13.43 33.51
N VAL A 264 1.02 -12.59 34.49
CA VAL A 264 1.08 -11.11 34.34
C VAL A 264 1.95 -10.66 33.17
N PRO A 265 3.19 -11.18 32.93
CA PRO A 265 3.96 -10.80 31.76
C PRO A 265 3.23 -11.03 30.42
N LEU A 266 2.50 -12.14 30.30
CA LEU A 266 1.73 -12.46 29.11
C LEU A 266 0.51 -11.51 28.95
N LEU A 267 -0.12 -11.06 30.05
CA LEU A 267 -1.20 -10.09 30.00
C LEU A 267 -0.76 -8.73 29.45
N PHE A 268 0.52 -8.37 29.60
CA PHE A 268 1.07 -7.13 29.06
C PHE A 268 1.68 -7.30 27.65
N VAL A 269 2.19 -8.48 27.31
CA VAL A 269 2.82 -8.73 26.00
C VAL A 269 2.38 -10.08 25.46
N GLY A 270 1.90 -10.11 24.23
CA GLY A 270 1.38 -11.28 23.55
C GLY A 270 -0.14 -11.40 23.66
N LEU A 271 -0.71 -11.59 24.84
CA LEU A 271 -2.17 -11.69 25.02
C LEU A 271 -2.96 -10.42 24.64
N PRO A 272 -2.42 -9.19 24.75
CA PRO A 272 -3.14 -8.00 24.28
C PRO A 272 -3.50 -8.04 22.80
N SER A 273 -2.72 -8.73 21.99
CA SER A 273 -3.02 -8.96 20.56
C SER A 273 -4.27 -9.85 20.35
N PHE A 274 -4.76 -10.50 21.41
CA PHE A 274 -6.00 -11.29 21.42
C PHE A 274 -7.13 -10.53 22.08
N TYR A 275 -7.05 -10.26 23.37
CA TYR A 275 -8.16 -9.64 24.10
C TYR A 275 -8.38 -8.16 23.72
N GLY A 276 -7.37 -7.49 23.10
CA GLY A 276 -7.49 -6.13 22.57
C GLY A 276 -7.94 -6.04 21.11
N ALA A 277 -8.03 -7.18 20.41
CA ALA A 277 -8.40 -7.22 18.99
C ALA A 277 -9.83 -6.75 18.71
N TRP A 278 -10.69 -6.69 19.72
CA TRP A 278 -12.08 -6.25 19.56
C TRP A 278 -12.18 -4.85 18.94
N LEU A 279 -11.31 -3.92 19.31
CA LEU A 279 -11.33 -2.55 18.76
C LEU A 279 -10.81 -2.52 17.32
N LEU A 280 -9.80 -3.36 16.99
CA LEU A 280 -9.35 -3.55 15.62
C LEU A 280 -10.51 -4.03 14.74
N TRP A 281 -11.18 -5.11 15.13
CA TRP A 281 -12.31 -5.66 14.38
C TRP A 281 -13.50 -4.70 14.33
N PHE A 282 -13.72 -3.94 15.43
CA PHE A 282 -14.75 -2.91 15.49
C PHE A 282 -14.58 -1.86 14.38
N PHE A 283 -13.35 -1.48 14.05
CA PHE A 283 -13.09 -0.55 12.95
C PHE A 283 -12.95 -1.27 11.59
N ALA A 284 -12.13 -2.30 11.52
CA ALA A 284 -11.72 -2.93 10.25
C ALA A 284 -12.92 -3.53 9.48
N ILE A 285 -13.90 -4.09 10.17
CA ILE A 285 -15.08 -4.66 9.50
C ILE A 285 -15.87 -3.60 8.72
N THR A 286 -15.83 -2.34 9.14
CA THR A 286 -16.53 -1.27 8.44
C THR A 286 -15.82 -0.80 7.17
N GLN A 287 -14.55 -1.17 6.97
CA GLN A 287 -13.78 -0.73 5.81
C GLN A 287 -14.28 -1.36 4.50
N HIS A 288 -14.34 -2.69 4.45
CA HIS A 288 -14.56 -3.46 3.22
C HIS A 288 -15.68 -4.49 3.30
N ALA A 289 -16.09 -4.91 4.52
CA ALA A 289 -17.00 -6.05 4.68
C ALA A 289 -18.33 -5.83 3.95
N GLY A 290 -18.76 -6.86 3.21
CA GLY A 290 -20.03 -6.87 2.50
C GLY A 290 -20.07 -6.04 1.21
N LEU A 291 -19.00 -5.28 0.88
CA LEU A 291 -18.93 -4.46 -0.33
C LEU A 291 -18.61 -5.28 -1.58
N ARG A 292 -18.57 -4.62 -2.74
CA ARG A 292 -18.39 -5.28 -4.04
C ARG A 292 -16.96 -5.78 -4.21
N GLU A 293 -16.86 -6.99 -4.74
CA GLU A 293 -15.62 -7.58 -5.20
C GLU A 293 -15.46 -7.39 -6.73
N ASP A 294 -14.23 -7.48 -7.21
CA ASP A 294 -13.88 -7.43 -8.65
C ASP A 294 -14.36 -6.14 -9.34
N VAL A 295 -14.14 -4.98 -8.68
CA VAL A 295 -14.45 -3.65 -9.21
C VAL A 295 -13.25 -2.72 -9.06
N LEU A 296 -13.01 -1.87 -10.08
CA LEU A 296 -11.90 -0.92 -10.14
C LEU A 296 -12.30 0.48 -9.64
N ASP A 297 -13.09 0.51 -8.58
CA ASP A 297 -13.60 1.75 -8.01
C ASP A 297 -13.68 1.63 -6.49
N HIS A 298 -12.80 2.33 -5.78
CA HIS A 298 -12.76 2.32 -4.31
C HIS A 298 -14.08 2.80 -3.67
N ARG A 299 -14.89 3.58 -4.38
CA ARG A 299 -16.21 4.02 -3.91
C ARG A 299 -17.20 2.85 -3.75
N MET A 300 -16.92 1.72 -4.42
CA MET A 300 -17.73 0.51 -4.41
C MET A 300 -17.16 -0.58 -3.51
N SER A 301 -15.85 -0.53 -3.24
CA SER A 301 -15.10 -1.55 -2.50
C SER A 301 -14.62 -1.09 -1.12
N THR A 302 -14.82 0.20 -0.78
CA THR A 302 -14.45 0.77 0.52
C THR A 302 -15.56 1.64 1.09
N ARG A 303 -15.47 1.98 2.39
CA ARG A 303 -16.52 2.73 3.10
C ARG A 303 -15.91 3.86 3.93
N THR A 304 -16.51 5.04 3.88
CA THR A 304 -16.24 6.15 4.82
C THR A 304 -17.33 6.21 5.88
N VAL A 305 -16.93 6.34 7.14
CA VAL A 305 -17.85 6.36 8.30
C VAL A 305 -17.55 7.56 9.19
N TYR A 306 -18.56 8.36 9.54
CA TYR A 306 -18.36 9.43 10.51
C TYR A 306 -18.32 8.87 11.94
N ILE A 307 -17.28 9.24 12.67
CA ILE A 307 -17.02 8.80 14.03
C ILE A 307 -16.63 9.97 14.91
N ASN A 308 -16.74 9.82 16.24
CA ASN A 308 -16.41 10.85 17.21
C ASN A 308 -14.87 11.13 17.25
N PRO A 309 -14.45 12.29 17.79
CA PRO A 309 -13.02 12.67 17.82
C PRO A 309 -12.11 11.70 18.56
N VAL A 310 -12.58 11.01 19.61
CA VAL A 310 -11.80 10.01 20.35
C VAL A 310 -11.49 8.81 19.46
N PHE A 311 -12.50 8.29 18.78
CA PHE A 311 -12.31 7.19 17.83
C PHE A 311 -11.47 7.63 16.63
N ARG A 312 -11.61 8.87 16.14
CA ARG A 312 -10.73 9.41 15.09
C ARG A 312 -9.26 9.43 15.49
N PHE A 313 -8.96 9.80 16.75
CA PHE A 313 -7.60 9.75 17.29
C PHE A 313 -7.08 8.31 17.41
N LEU A 314 -7.88 7.40 17.98
CA LEU A 314 -7.51 6.00 18.13
C LEU A 314 -7.29 5.31 16.79
N TYR A 315 -8.07 5.68 15.79
CA TYR A 315 -8.07 5.08 14.45
C TYR A 315 -7.28 5.88 13.42
N LEU A 316 -6.59 6.97 13.81
CA LEU A 316 -5.82 7.86 12.93
C LEU A 316 -6.60 8.28 11.66
N ASN A 317 -7.84 8.72 11.81
CA ASN A 317 -8.73 9.11 10.71
C ASN A 317 -8.92 8.03 9.61
N MET A 318 -8.56 6.75 9.83
CA MET A 318 -8.77 5.67 8.86
C MET A 318 -10.26 5.35 8.63
N ASN A 319 -11.15 6.03 9.30
CA ASN A 319 -12.58 6.06 9.00
C ASN A 319 -12.92 6.75 7.67
N TYR A 320 -12.01 7.56 7.11
CA TYR A 320 -12.04 8.11 5.76
C TYR A 320 -11.37 7.13 4.79
N HIS A 321 -11.92 5.91 4.71
CA HIS A 321 -11.21 4.81 4.06
C HIS A 321 -11.29 4.82 2.52
N VAL A 322 -12.38 5.38 1.95
CA VAL A 322 -12.48 5.62 0.50
C VAL A 322 -11.39 6.58 0.04
N GLU A 323 -11.24 7.70 0.76
CA GLU A 323 -10.24 8.74 0.50
C GLU A 323 -8.83 8.19 0.63
N HIS A 324 -8.60 7.39 1.67
CA HIS A 324 -7.31 6.76 1.93
C HIS A 324 -6.91 5.79 0.82
N HIS A 325 -7.81 4.91 0.37
CA HIS A 325 -7.53 4.00 -0.74
C HIS A 325 -7.32 4.72 -2.07
N MET A 326 -8.08 5.80 -2.30
CA MET A 326 -7.98 6.57 -3.54
C MET A 326 -6.71 7.43 -3.58
N PHE A 327 -6.26 7.94 -2.43
CA PHE A 327 -5.09 8.83 -2.29
C PHE A 327 -4.19 8.42 -1.12
N PRO A 328 -3.56 7.24 -1.14
CA PRO A 328 -2.79 6.70 -0.02
C PRO A 328 -1.51 7.49 0.32
N ALA A 329 -1.12 8.45 -0.54
CA ALA A 329 -0.02 9.38 -0.29
C ALA A 329 -0.38 10.51 0.68
N VAL A 330 -1.66 10.76 0.91
CA VAL A 330 -2.14 11.79 1.83
C VAL A 330 -2.06 11.27 3.26
N PRO A 331 -1.31 11.92 4.17
CA PRO A 331 -1.19 11.47 5.55
C PRO A 331 -2.52 11.57 6.30
N TYR A 332 -2.72 10.68 7.27
CA TYR A 332 -3.97 10.52 8.03
C TYR A 332 -4.55 11.84 8.57
N TYR A 333 -3.71 12.78 9.00
CA TYR A 333 -4.17 14.06 9.57
C TYR A 333 -4.74 15.02 8.52
N ASN A 334 -4.50 14.78 7.24
CA ASN A 334 -5.04 15.53 6.12
C ASN A 334 -6.24 14.84 5.43
N LEU A 335 -6.57 13.59 5.79
CA LEU A 335 -7.72 12.87 5.21
C LEU A 335 -9.07 13.61 5.40
N PRO A 336 -9.33 14.26 6.56
CA PRO A 336 -10.56 15.07 6.68
C PRO A 336 -10.61 16.24 5.71
N ALA A 337 -9.48 16.90 5.42
CA ALA A 337 -9.42 17.98 4.45
C ALA A 337 -9.56 17.45 3.01
N LEU A 338 -8.96 16.29 2.71
CA LEU A 338 -9.15 15.61 1.43
C LEU A 338 -10.62 15.25 1.21
N HIS A 339 -11.29 14.72 2.24
CA HIS A 339 -12.73 14.43 2.18
C HIS A 339 -13.55 15.65 1.75
N GLU A 340 -13.32 16.80 2.35
CA GLU A 340 -14.03 18.04 2.00
C GLU A 340 -13.84 18.44 0.54
N GLU A 341 -12.65 18.20 -0.03
CA GLU A 341 -12.36 18.51 -1.44
C GLU A 341 -13.08 17.58 -2.42
N ILE A 342 -13.19 16.30 -2.08
CA ILE A 342 -13.68 15.28 -3.04
C ILE A 342 -15.05 14.69 -2.70
N LYS A 343 -15.68 15.08 -1.58
CA LYS A 343 -16.94 14.47 -1.09
C LYS A 343 -18.10 14.49 -2.08
N ALA A 344 -18.11 15.47 -3.01
CA ALA A 344 -19.12 15.55 -4.06
C ALA A 344 -19.07 14.36 -5.04
N TYR A 345 -17.91 13.70 -5.14
CA TYR A 345 -17.66 12.56 -6.02
C TYR A 345 -17.73 11.22 -5.28
N LEU A 346 -17.98 11.24 -3.97
CA LEU A 346 -18.01 10.06 -3.11
C LEU A 346 -19.45 9.65 -2.78
N PRO A 347 -19.69 8.37 -2.48
CA PRO A 347 -20.95 7.97 -1.89
C PRO A 347 -21.14 8.66 -0.52
N PRO A 348 -22.38 8.92 -0.09
CA PRO A 348 -22.65 9.48 1.22
C PRO A 348 -21.97 8.63 2.31
N PRO A 349 -21.16 9.24 3.19
CA PRO A 349 -20.55 8.52 4.31
C PRO A 349 -21.63 7.93 5.23
N LYS A 350 -21.31 6.81 5.87
CA LYS A 350 -22.16 6.31 6.96
C LYS A 350 -22.16 7.32 8.11
N THR A 351 -23.34 7.63 8.60
CA THR A 351 -23.56 8.70 9.58
C THR A 351 -23.01 8.38 10.97
N SER A 352 -22.81 7.08 11.25
CA SER A 352 -22.28 6.57 12.52
C SER A 352 -21.75 5.15 12.37
N MET A 353 -21.02 4.68 13.38
CA MET A 353 -20.64 3.25 13.48
C MET A 353 -21.85 2.32 13.47
N LEU A 354 -22.93 2.70 14.14
CA LEU A 354 -24.15 1.88 14.16
C LEU A 354 -24.75 1.76 12.74
N ASP A 355 -24.85 2.85 11.99
CA ASP A 355 -25.32 2.84 10.60
C ASP A 355 -24.45 1.93 9.72
N ALA A 356 -23.12 2.02 9.86
CA ALA A 356 -22.19 1.14 9.15
C ALA A 356 -22.40 -0.34 9.54
N TYR A 357 -22.55 -0.63 10.83
CA TYR A 357 -22.76 -1.99 11.34
C TYR A 357 -24.08 -2.61 10.88
N LEU A 358 -25.16 -1.84 10.84
CA LEU A 358 -26.44 -2.33 10.33
C LEU A 358 -26.34 -2.76 8.87
N GLU A 359 -25.65 -1.97 8.02
CA GLU A 359 -25.40 -2.34 6.63
C GLU A 359 -24.49 -3.56 6.52
N VAL A 360 -23.35 -3.56 7.24
CA VAL A 360 -22.41 -4.69 7.24
C VAL A 360 -23.11 -5.98 7.66
N PHE A 361 -23.83 -5.97 8.78
CA PHE A 361 -24.51 -7.16 9.28
C PHE A 361 -25.56 -7.67 8.28
N HIS A 362 -26.37 -6.75 7.72
CA HIS A 362 -27.34 -7.11 6.69
C HIS A 362 -26.64 -7.75 5.48
N ALA A 363 -25.56 -7.12 4.99
CA ALA A 363 -24.82 -7.64 3.85
C ALA A 363 -24.22 -9.03 4.12
N LEU A 364 -23.61 -9.25 5.30
CA LEU A 364 -23.03 -10.55 5.64
C LEU A 364 -24.10 -11.65 5.77
N VAL A 365 -25.27 -11.33 6.32
CA VAL A 365 -26.38 -12.29 6.40
C VAL A 365 -26.90 -12.64 5.00
N MET A 366 -27.04 -11.65 4.13
CA MET A 366 -27.51 -11.89 2.77
C MET A 366 -26.47 -12.66 1.93
N GLN A 367 -25.19 -12.29 2.03
CA GLN A 367 -24.09 -12.98 1.33
C GLN A 367 -23.81 -14.38 1.88
N HIS A 368 -24.20 -14.67 3.11
CA HIS A 368 -24.17 -16.04 3.63
C HIS A 368 -25.23 -16.94 2.96
N LYS A 369 -26.38 -16.37 2.60
CA LYS A 369 -27.47 -17.07 1.92
C LYS A 369 -27.26 -17.14 0.41
N ASP A 370 -26.77 -16.05 -0.17
CA ASP A 370 -26.52 -15.89 -1.61
C ASP A 370 -25.17 -15.19 -1.81
N VAL A 371 -24.15 -15.92 -2.24
CA VAL A 371 -22.77 -15.41 -2.45
C VAL A 371 -22.70 -14.29 -3.50
N THR A 372 -23.69 -14.20 -4.37
CA THR A 372 -23.76 -13.19 -5.43
C THR A 372 -24.44 -11.90 -5.00
N TRP A 373 -25.06 -11.91 -3.80
CA TRP A 373 -25.78 -10.75 -3.30
C TRP A 373 -24.85 -9.55 -3.11
N GLU A 374 -25.29 -8.39 -3.59
CA GLU A 374 -24.58 -7.12 -3.44
C GLU A 374 -25.47 -6.08 -2.77
N ILE A 375 -24.85 -5.13 -2.04
CA ILE A 375 -25.57 -4.01 -1.46
C ILE A 375 -26.25 -3.22 -2.61
N PRO A 376 -27.58 -3.01 -2.54
CA PRO A 376 -28.29 -2.24 -3.57
C PRO A 376 -27.68 -0.84 -3.72
N LYS A 377 -27.45 -0.41 -4.96
CA LYS A 377 -26.92 0.91 -5.25
C LYS A 377 -27.95 1.98 -4.88
N SER A 378 -27.73 2.70 -3.80
CA SER A 378 -28.47 3.92 -3.45
C SER A 378 -27.86 5.19 -4.04
N TRP A 379 -26.63 5.09 -4.56
CA TRP A 379 -25.86 6.19 -5.12
C TRP A 379 -25.31 5.80 -6.48
N VAL A 380 -25.52 6.67 -7.47
CA VAL A 380 -24.96 6.53 -8.80
C VAL A 380 -23.82 7.54 -8.90
N PRO A 381 -22.59 7.10 -9.21
CA PRO A 381 -21.50 8.04 -9.43
C PRO A 381 -21.88 9.06 -10.50
N PRO A 382 -21.57 10.36 -10.32
CA PRO A 382 -21.66 11.29 -11.43
C PRO A 382 -20.87 10.71 -12.62
N VAL A 383 -21.52 10.60 -13.77
CA VAL A 383 -20.87 10.21 -15.02
C VAL A 383 -20.14 11.45 -15.55
N GLU A 384 -19.12 11.90 -14.86
CA GLU A 384 -18.14 12.79 -15.47
C GLU A 384 -17.07 11.89 -16.09
N SER A 385 -16.90 12.08 -17.40
CA SER A 385 -15.85 11.43 -18.15
C SER A 385 -14.54 11.56 -17.38
N THR A 386 -13.80 10.47 -17.25
CA THR A 386 -12.41 10.39 -16.75
C THR A 386 -11.40 11.17 -17.62
N LYS A 387 -11.85 12.10 -18.44
CA LYS A 387 -11.02 13.20 -18.88
C LYS A 387 -10.86 14.08 -17.65
N GLN A 388 -9.84 13.77 -16.87
CA GLN A 388 -9.18 14.69 -15.97
C GLN A 388 -9.00 15.99 -16.78
N ASP A 389 -9.89 16.99 -16.58
CA ASP A 389 -9.53 18.39 -16.74
C ASP A 389 -8.51 18.63 -15.61
N SER A 390 -7.33 18.07 -15.85
CA SER A 390 -6.17 18.44 -15.08
C SER A 390 -5.92 19.89 -15.43
N THR A 391 -6.01 20.78 -14.44
CA THR A 391 -5.14 21.93 -14.33
C THR A 391 -3.67 21.47 -14.17
N ALA A 392 -3.37 20.22 -14.56
CA ALA A 392 -2.03 19.74 -14.81
C ALA A 392 -1.42 20.73 -15.80
N ARG A 393 -0.26 21.27 -15.49
CA ARG A 393 0.55 22.00 -16.47
C ARG A 393 0.45 21.20 -17.77
N GLU A 394 -0.04 21.86 -18.84
CA GLU A 394 -0.11 21.21 -20.14
C GLU A 394 1.23 20.55 -20.43
N ALA A 395 1.21 19.29 -20.89
CA ALA A 395 2.44 18.60 -21.20
C ALA A 395 3.21 19.42 -22.26
N LEU A 396 4.48 19.67 -22.01
CA LEU A 396 5.33 20.29 -23.00
C LEU A 396 5.48 19.32 -24.16
N LEU A 397 4.82 19.63 -25.29
CA LEU A 397 4.88 18.80 -26.50
C LEU A 397 6.18 19.10 -27.26
N VAL A 398 7.02 18.12 -27.41
CA VAL A 398 8.32 18.23 -28.03
C VAL A 398 8.52 17.11 -29.05
N ALA A 399 9.15 17.42 -30.16
CA ALA A 399 9.58 16.43 -31.16
C ALA A 399 11.12 16.32 -31.14
N THR A 400 11.63 15.11 -31.38
CA THR A 400 13.08 14.94 -31.58
C THR A 400 13.53 15.58 -32.87
N ALA A 401 14.67 16.25 -32.85
CA ALA A 401 15.25 16.81 -34.08
C ALA A 401 15.74 15.66 -35.00
N PRO A 402 15.35 15.66 -36.28
CA PRO A 402 15.70 14.60 -37.19
C PRO A 402 17.23 14.36 -37.28
N GLY A 403 17.67 13.13 -37.05
CA GLY A 403 19.05 12.69 -37.19
C GLY A 403 19.96 13.02 -35.99
N SER A 404 19.51 13.76 -34.97
CA SER A 404 20.34 14.07 -33.78
C SER A 404 19.97 13.27 -32.55
N GLY A 405 18.76 12.73 -32.47
CA GLY A 405 18.22 12.09 -31.27
C GLY A 405 18.11 13.05 -30.08
N GLU A 406 18.15 14.36 -30.31
CA GLU A 406 18.02 15.39 -29.28
C GLU A 406 16.65 16.05 -29.33
N ALA A 407 16.08 16.37 -28.18
CA ALA A 407 14.84 17.11 -28.03
C ALA A 407 15.07 18.36 -27.17
N GLU A 408 14.61 19.51 -27.64
CA GLU A 408 14.72 20.78 -26.93
C GLU A 408 13.49 20.98 -26.04
N LEU A 409 13.69 21.05 -24.73
CA LEU A 409 12.62 21.10 -23.73
C LEU A 409 12.14 22.53 -23.43
N GLY A 410 12.94 23.55 -23.77
CA GLY A 410 12.63 24.96 -23.50
C GLY A 410 13.68 25.67 -22.65
N PRO A 411 13.39 26.87 -22.13
CA PRO A 411 14.34 27.66 -21.37
C PRO A 411 14.70 27.00 -20.04
N SER A 412 15.95 27.19 -19.57
CA SER A 412 16.40 26.70 -18.27
C SER A 412 15.67 27.33 -17.07
N SER A 413 14.94 28.43 -17.29
CA SER A 413 14.05 29.03 -16.28
C SER A 413 12.68 28.38 -16.18
N LEU A 414 12.38 27.31 -16.94
CA LEU A 414 11.09 26.67 -17.03
C LEU A 414 10.56 26.14 -15.67
N LEU A 415 11.46 25.63 -14.84
CA LEU A 415 11.14 25.11 -13.50
C LEU A 415 11.93 25.85 -12.42
N ALA A 416 11.30 26.12 -11.29
CA ALA A 416 12.00 26.47 -10.07
C ALA A 416 12.61 25.23 -9.39
N PRO A 417 13.66 25.36 -8.55
CA PRO A 417 14.18 24.25 -7.77
C PRO A 417 13.08 23.56 -6.94
N GLY A 418 13.02 22.23 -6.99
CA GLY A 418 11.98 21.41 -6.35
C GLY A 418 10.71 21.23 -7.19
N GLU A 419 10.67 21.74 -8.41
CA GLU A 419 9.53 21.58 -9.31
C GLU A 419 9.74 20.45 -10.32
N LEU A 420 8.61 19.97 -10.86
CA LEU A 420 8.56 19.03 -11.97
C LEU A 420 7.50 19.46 -13.00
N ALA A 421 7.67 19.04 -14.24
CA ALA A 421 6.70 19.25 -15.31
C ALA A 421 6.50 17.98 -16.15
N PRO A 422 5.28 17.73 -16.63
CA PRO A 422 5.02 16.73 -17.64
C PRO A 422 5.63 17.16 -18.97
N VAL A 423 6.26 16.22 -19.68
CA VAL A 423 6.81 16.42 -21.01
C VAL A 423 6.35 15.24 -21.87
N GLU A 424 5.97 15.52 -23.10
CA GLU A 424 5.67 14.50 -24.09
C GLU A 424 6.66 14.65 -25.25
N VAL A 425 7.45 13.62 -25.50
CA VAL A 425 8.39 13.59 -26.63
C VAL A 425 7.95 12.48 -27.57
N ASP A 426 7.65 12.87 -28.83
CA ASP A 426 7.21 11.94 -29.87
C ASP A 426 6.01 11.05 -29.43
N GLY A 427 5.06 11.61 -28.68
CA GLY A 427 3.87 10.91 -28.16
C GLY A 427 4.11 10.04 -26.92
N LEU A 428 5.32 10.04 -26.34
CA LEU A 428 5.63 9.31 -25.13
C LEU A 428 5.76 10.25 -23.92
N ALA A 429 5.22 9.82 -22.77
CA ALA A 429 5.20 10.60 -21.56
C ALA A 429 6.53 10.52 -20.79
N TYR A 430 7.05 11.68 -20.38
CA TYR A 430 8.24 11.88 -19.57
C TYR A 430 8.00 12.88 -18.45
N VAL A 431 8.94 13.01 -17.52
CA VAL A 431 8.96 14.03 -16.47
C VAL A 431 10.29 14.75 -16.46
N LEU A 432 10.24 16.08 -16.59
CA LEU A 432 11.36 16.95 -16.29
C LEU A 432 11.29 17.37 -14.83
N CYS A 433 12.37 17.17 -14.09
CA CYS A 433 12.50 17.55 -12.68
C CYS A 433 13.65 18.56 -12.53
N ARG A 434 13.49 19.53 -11.61
CA ARG A 434 14.59 20.36 -11.14
C ARG A 434 14.79 20.11 -9.66
N THR A 435 15.89 19.51 -9.27
CA THR A 435 16.24 19.20 -7.88
C THR A 435 16.54 20.48 -7.07
N LEU A 436 16.59 20.38 -5.74
CA LEU A 436 16.81 21.56 -4.88
C LEU A 436 18.19 22.17 -5.05
N ASP A 437 19.19 21.39 -5.49
CA ASP A 437 20.53 21.89 -5.85
C ASP A 437 20.57 22.60 -7.21
N GLY A 438 19.43 22.65 -7.91
CA GLY A 438 19.28 23.30 -9.21
C GLY A 438 19.58 22.42 -10.42
N SER A 439 20.00 21.16 -10.22
CA SER A 439 20.26 20.21 -11.30
C SER A 439 18.98 19.77 -11.99
N TYR A 440 19.06 19.43 -13.27
CA TYR A 440 17.93 18.88 -14.02
C TYR A 440 18.05 17.37 -14.17
N ALA A 441 16.90 16.70 -14.06
CA ALA A 441 16.76 15.28 -14.35
C ALA A 441 15.56 15.05 -15.28
N PHE A 442 15.69 14.12 -16.21
CA PHE A 442 14.64 13.75 -17.15
C PHE A 442 14.47 12.23 -17.14
N THR A 443 13.24 11.78 -16.90
CA THR A 443 12.94 10.35 -16.71
C THR A 443 11.68 9.96 -17.46
N ASP A 444 11.46 8.63 -17.58
CA ASP A 444 10.15 8.11 -17.98
C ASP A 444 9.04 8.75 -17.15
N GLY A 445 7.93 9.10 -17.78
CA GLY A 445 6.79 9.77 -17.14
C GLY A 445 5.76 8.82 -16.55
N VAL A 446 5.94 7.49 -16.72
CA VAL A 446 5.00 6.46 -16.30
C VAL A 446 5.63 5.57 -15.24
N CYS A 447 4.94 5.42 -14.12
CA CYS A 447 5.40 4.59 -13.01
C CYS A 447 5.53 3.11 -13.42
N THR A 448 6.68 2.51 -13.14
CA THR A 448 6.99 1.11 -13.49
C THR A 448 6.19 0.07 -12.71
N HIS A 449 5.47 0.47 -11.65
CA HIS A 449 4.61 -0.40 -10.85
C HIS A 449 3.15 -0.40 -11.34
N GLY A 450 2.52 0.77 -11.47
CA GLY A 450 1.07 0.87 -11.65
C GLY A 450 0.64 1.88 -12.71
N ARG A 451 1.48 2.17 -13.69
CA ARG A 451 1.23 3.03 -14.86
C ARG A 451 0.69 4.44 -14.56
N ALA A 452 0.79 4.91 -13.30
CA ALA A 452 0.39 6.27 -12.97
C ALA A 452 1.35 7.29 -13.59
N ARG A 453 0.83 8.45 -13.99
CA ARG A 453 1.65 9.57 -14.44
C ARG A 453 2.48 10.08 -13.26
N LEU A 454 3.80 10.07 -13.40
CA LEU A 454 4.72 10.53 -12.37
C LEU A 454 4.76 12.05 -12.25
N SER A 455 4.35 12.77 -13.29
CA SER A 455 4.16 14.22 -13.27
C SER A 455 3.09 14.70 -12.28
N ASP A 456 2.14 13.83 -11.93
CA ASP A 456 1.10 14.12 -10.92
C ASP A 456 1.61 13.83 -9.50
N GLY A 457 2.85 13.37 -9.38
CA GLY A 457 3.49 12.98 -8.14
C GLY A 457 4.14 14.14 -7.41
N PHE A 458 4.95 13.80 -6.42
CA PHE A 458 5.64 14.76 -5.57
C PHE A 458 7.16 14.57 -5.69
N LEU A 459 7.88 15.69 -5.90
CA LEU A 459 9.34 15.73 -5.91
C LEU A 459 9.84 16.24 -4.55
N ASP A 460 10.58 15.41 -3.82
CA ASP A 460 11.26 15.75 -2.57
C ASP A 460 12.77 15.67 -2.81
N ASP A 461 13.37 16.80 -3.10
CA ASP A 461 14.75 16.94 -3.60
C ASP A 461 14.97 16.12 -4.88
N CYS A 462 15.68 15.00 -4.83
CA CYS A 462 15.93 14.11 -5.95
C CYS A 462 14.99 12.87 -5.96
N ILE A 463 14.03 12.80 -5.05
CA ILE A 463 13.13 11.65 -4.92
C ILE A 463 11.76 11.98 -5.50
N LEU A 464 11.42 11.33 -6.59
CA LEU A 464 10.10 11.40 -7.22
C LEU A 464 9.18 10.33 -6.64
N GLU A 465 8.09 10.73 -6.01
CA GLU A 465 7.09 9.83 -5.44
C GLU A 465 5.88 9.70 -6.36
N CYS A 466 5.53 8.47 -6.69
CA CYS A 466 4.35 8.14 -7.47
C CYS A 466 3.07 8.48 -6.67
N PRO A 467 2.09 9.19 -7.26
CA PRO A 467 0.89 9.61 -6.55
C PRO A 467 -0.09 8.48 -6.25
N LYS A 468 0.07 7.33 -6.93
CA LYS A 468 -0.89 6.21 -6.84
C LYS A 468 -0.62 5.30 -5.65
N HIS A 469 0.64 4.86 -5.45
CA HIS A 469 0.97 3.88 -4.41
C HIS A 469 2.25 4.23 -3.64
N ASN A 470 2.69 5.49 -3.66
CA ASN A 470 3.88 5.98 -2.93
C ASN A 470 5.20 5.29 -3.30
N GLY A 471 5.27 4.60 -4.45
CA GLY A 471 6.54 4.13 -5.00
C GLY A 471 7.46 5.32 -5.25
N ARG A 472 8.75 5.20 -4.92
CA ARG A 472 9.70 6.30 -5.03
C ARG A 472 10.89 5.93 -5.90
N PHE A 473 11.35 6.93 -6.64
CA PHE A 473 12.47 6.81 -7.56
C PHE A 473 13.47 7.95 -7.32
N ASP A 474 14.76 7.67 -7.37
CA ASP A 474 15.79 8.71 -7.47
C ASP A 474 15.83 9.18 -8.93
N VAL A 475 15.47 10.43 -9.20
CA VAL A 475 15.39 10.98 -10.57
C VAL A 475 16.74 11.06 -11.28
N ARG A 476 17.86 11.04 -10.55
CA ARG A 476 19.21 11.12 -11.10
C ARG A 476 19.69 9.77 -11.64
N THR A 477 19.29 8.68 -10.97
CA THR A 477 19.73 7.32 -11.32
C THR A 477 18.63 6.47 -11.92
N GLY A 478 17.38 6.86 -11.74
CA GLY A 478 16.20 6.07 -12.07
C GLY A 478 15.90 4.96 -11.04
N GLU A 479 16.76 4.74 -10.04
CA GLU A 479 16.62 3.65 -9.09
C GLU A 479 15.31 3.71 -8.32
N ALA A 480 14.62 2.56 -8.22
CA ALA A 480 13.45 2.41 -7.37
C ALA A 480 13.89 2.30 -5.90
N VAL A 481 13.73 3.39 -5.13
CA VAL A 481 14.20 3.49 -3.73
C VAL A 481 13.14 3.15 -2.71
N ARG A 482 11.89 2.92 -3.15
CA ARG A 482 10.79 2.54 -2.26
C ARG A 482 9.70 1.75 -2.99
N LEU A 483 9.22 0.72 -2.28
CA LEU A 483 8.05 -0.07 -2.66
C LEU A 483 6.78 0.79 -2.84
N PRO A 484 5.90 0.38 -3.77
CA PRO A 484 5.93 -0.86 -4.55
C PRO A 484 6.80 -0.80 -5.80
N ALA A 485 7.44 0.34 -6.09
CA ALA A 485 8.37 0.43 -7.20
C ALA A 485 9.56 -0.53 -6.99
N GLN A 486 9.82 -1.39 -7.98
CA GLN A 486 10.89 -2.39 -7.97
C GLN A 486 11.80 -2.27 -9.19
N LYS A 487 11.22 -1.84 -10.32
CA LYS A 487 11.97 -1.63 -11.57
C LYS A 487 12.37 -0.17 -11.65
N PRO A 488 13.60 0.14 -12.07
CA PRO A 488 14.03 1.52 -12.24
C PRO A 488 13.26 2.21 -13.37
N LEU A 489 13.26 3.54 -13.35
CA LEU A 489 12.91 4.39 -14.48
C LEU A 489 14.11 4.50 -15.41
N CYS A 490 13.89 4.70 -16.69
CA CYS A 490 14.93 5.17 -17.57
C CYS A 490 15.19 6.65 -17.28
N THR A 491 16.47 7.02 -17.27
CA THR A 491 16.93 8.41 -17.17
C THR A 491 17.64 8.82 -18.44
N TYR A 492 17.52 10.10 -18.79
CA TYR A 492 18.04 10.66 -20.04
C TYR A 492 18.91 11.87 -19.70
N PRO A 493 20.12 11.98 -20.31
CA PRO A 493 21.01 13.11 -20.05
C PRO A 493 20.36 14.43 -20.48
N VAL A 494 20.33 15.41 -19.58
CA VAL A 494 19.90 16.78 -19.85
C VAL A 494 21.13 17.67 -19.87
N THR A 495 21.25 18.54 -20.88
CA THR A 495 22.29 19.55 -20.99
C THR A 495 21.66 20.92 -21.16
N GLU A 496 22.29 21.95 -20.59
CA GLU A 496 21.92 23.33 -20.84
C GLU A 496 22.85 23.91 -21.93
N ARG A 497 22.25 24.42 -22.99
CA ARG A 497 22.95 25.09 -24.10
C ARG A 497 22.29 26.43 -24.37
N ASP A 498 23.02 27.51 -24.28
CA ASP A 498 22.54 28.87 -24.54
C ASP A 498 21.24 29.22 -23.76
N GLY A 499 21.15 28.79 -22.47
CA GLY A 499 20.00 29.01 -21.60
C GLY A 499 18.78 28.15 -21.94
N ARG A 500 18.93 27.11 -22.77
CA ARG A 500 17.88 26.16 -23.13
C ARG A 500 18.25 24.74 -22.72
N LEU A 501 17.27 23.98 -22.29
CA LEU A 501 17.41 22.58 -21.91
C LEU A 501 17.29 21.68 -23.13
N VAL A 502 18.26 20.83 -23.33
CA VAL A 502 18.28 19.81 -24.39
C VAL A 502 18.46 18.44 -23.76
N VAL A 503 17.58 17.52 -24.08
CA VAL A 503 17.69 16.13 -23.65
C VAL A 503 18.16 15.25 -24.82
N ARG A 504 19.05 14.32 -24.53
CA ARG A 504 19.46 13.31 -25.51
C ARG A 504 18.61 12.06 -25.30
N MET A 505 17.70 11.82 -26.24
CA MET A 505 16.92 10.57 -26.28
C MET A 505 17.86 9.45 -26.78
N ARG A 506 17.77 8.27 -26.15
CA ARG A 506 18.54 7.11 -26.64
C ARG A 506 18.00 6.73 -28.02
N GLU A 507 18.87 6.61 -29.02
CA GLU A 507 18.52 5.99 -30.29
C GLU A 507 18.02 4.58 -30.01
N ILE A 508 16.83 4.28 -30.51
CA ILE A 508 16.30 2.93 -30.51
C ILE A 508 17.05 2.20 -31.60
N GLU A 509 18.14 1.52 -31.26
CA GLU A 509 18.67 0.50 -32.16
C GLU A 509 17.50 -0.47 -32.47
N GLU A 510 17.11 -0.52 -33.72
CA GLU A 510 16.30 -1.58 -34.32
C GLU A 510 17.04 -2.92 -34.15
N SER A 511 17.08 -3.44 -32.93
CA SER A 511 17.53 -4.77 -32.68
C SER A 511 16.30 -5.59 -32.38
N ALA A 512 15.75 -6.20 -33.43
CA ALA A 512 15.29 -7.54 -33.23
C ALA A 512 14.59 -8.10 -34.44
N ALA A 513 15.31 -8.82 -35.17
CA ALA A 513 14.79 -9.98 -35.88
C ALA A 513 13.89 -10.79 -34.93
N ARG A 514 12.59 -10.87 -35.24
CA ARG A 514 11.70 -11.88 -34.69
C ARG A 514 12.33 -13.25 -34.94
N PRO A 515 12.41 -14.18 -33.97
CA PRO A 515 12.68 -15.56 -34.30
C PRO A 515 11.50 -16.05 -35.15
N GLU A 516 11.77 -16.39 -36.38
CA GLU A 516 10.87 -17.15 -37.23
C GLU A 516 10.52 -18.44 -36.52
N VAL A 517 9.24 -18.62 -36.19
CA VAL A 517 8.70 -19.92 -35.80
C VAL A 517 8.67 -20.76 -37.05
N SER A 518 9.72 -21.56 -37.25
CA SER A 518 9.73 -22.61 -38.25
C SER A 518 8.64 -23.62 -37.87
N ALA A 519 7.60 -23.65 -38.69
CA ALA A 519 6.62 -24.72 -38.69
C ALA A 519 7.28 -25.98 -39.25
N GLU A 520 7.81 -26.82 -38.38
CA GLU A 520 8.09 -28.21 -38.76
C GLU A 520 6.78 -29.01 -38.71
N ARG A 521 6.28 -29.26 -39.91
CA ARG A 521 5.37 -30.39 -40.17
C ARG A 521 6.20 -31.68 -40.18
N THR A 522 5.86 -32.61 -39.35
CA THR A 522 6.08 -34.05 -39.55
C THR A 522 4.95 -34.75 -38.85
N GLY A 523 4.18 -35.51 -39.61
CA GLY A 523 4.18 -36.86 -40.03
C GLY A 523 3.34 -37.71 -39.13
#